data_db5d1593ba7ce196159166f82440d0aa
#
_entry.id   db5d1593ba7ce196159166f82440d0aa
#
_cell.length_a   1.000
_cell.length_b   1.000
_cell.length_c   1.000
_cell.angle_alpha   90.00
_cell.angle_beta   90.00
_cell.angle_gamma   90.00
#
_symmetry.space_group_name_H-M   'P 1'
#
loop_
_entity.id
_entity.type
_entity.pdbx_description
1 polymer ?
#
loop_
_entity_poly.entity_id
_entity_poly.type
_entity_poly.pdbx_seq_one_letter_code
_entity_poly.pdbx_strand_id
1 'polypeptide(L)'
;MKLACADDTFRLLEHEHILELVRLLGLDGVDVCLMEARSSLRLEDVRADVAGSAARLDEQVRGRGLEVADVFVIPWTDFRTLAPNHPDAAERAASAALFEDVLDFAARLGAPGMTILPGIDWEHETPEDSLARAADELGRRVDAARARGVRLSVEPHLGSIAPTPARALALLERVPGLELTLDYSHFVYQGIAESEVEALAPFARHCHARGARQGRMQAPLRESRIDFERMVDVLEDADYDGFVGLEYVWLDWEHCNECDNLSETILLRDRLRQKFAGREWRYPEMVV
;
A
#
# COMPACT_ATOMS: atom_id res chain seq x y z
N MET A 1 12.01 -1.96 12.29
CA MET A 1 11.17 -2.23 11.10
C MET A 1 11.28 -3.68 10.67
N LYS A 2 10.23 -4.24 10.03
CA LYS A 2 10.17 -5.57 9.42
C LYS A 2 9.97 -5.45 7.91
N LEU A 3 10.20 -6.54 7.16
CA LEU A 3 9.96 -6.57 5.72
C LEU A 3 8.74 -7.45 5.39
N ALA A 4 7.84 -6.93 4.57
CA ALA A 4 6.73 -7.66 3.99
C ALA A 4 6.83 -7.66 2.44
N CYS A 5 5.92 -8.36 1.79
CA CYS A 5 5.72 -8.29 0.35
C CYS A 5 4.23 -8.19 0.05
N ALA A 6 3.87 -7.31 -0.86
CA ALA A 6 2.53 -7.28 -1.41
C ALA A 6 2.26 -8.58 -2.19
N ASP A 7 1.14 -9.24 -1.93
CA ASP A 7 0.83 -10.53 -2.56
C ASP A 7 0.50 -10.40 -4.05
N ASP A 8 0.10 -9.22 -4.51
CA ASP A 8 -0.10 -8.93 -5.92
C ASP A 8 1.21 -8.77 -6.72
N THR A 9 2.37 -8.69 -6.06
CA THR A 9 3.69 -8.77 -6.71
C THR A 9 3.81 -10.02 -7.59
N PHE A 10 3.21 -11.13 -7.16
CA PHE A 10 3.25 -12.41 -7.86
C PHE A 10 1.85 -12.88 -8.31
N ARG A 11 1.00 -11.97 -8.69
CA ARG A 11 -0.44 -12.16 -8.99
C ARG A 11 -0.78 -13.28 -10.01
N LEU A 12 0.19 -13.76 -10.76
CA LEU A 12 -0.01 -14.85 -11.71
C LEU A 12 0.03 -16.25 -11.05
N LEU A 13 0.37 -16.30 -9.77
CA LEU A 13 0.38 -17.54 -8.98
C LEU A 13 -0.93 -17.66 -8.18
N GLU A 14 -1.27 -18.92 -7.85
CA GLU A 14 -2.28 -19.17 -6.81
C GLU A 14 -1.80 -18.61 -5.47
N HIS A 15 -2.72 -18.10 -4.66
CA HIS A 15 -2.38 -17.34 -3.46
C HIS A 15 -1.49 -18.12 -2.47
N GLU A 16 -1.75 -19.42 -2.29
CA GLU A 16 -0.92 -20.28 -1.42
C GLU A 16 0.54 -20.38 -1.90
N HIS A 17 0.78 -20.34 -3.22
CA HIS A 17 2.12 -20.33 -3.79
C HIS A 17 2.81 -18.97 -3.60
N ILE A 18 2.03 -17.88 -3.62
CA ILE A 18 2.55 -16.54 -3.29
C ILE A 18 3.05 -16.52 -1.84
N LEU A 19 2.23 -16.97 -0.90
CA LEU A 19 2.62 -17.03 0.51
C LEU A 19 3.87 -17.90 0.74
N GLU A 20 3.96 -19.05 0.04
CA GLU A 20 5.14 -19.90 0.11
C GLU A 20 6.38 -19.20 -0.45
N LEU A 21 6.25 -18.47 -1.56
CA LEU A 21 7.34 -17.69 -2.14
C LEU A 21 7.80 -16.58 -1.17
N VAL A 22 6.86 -15.83 -0.57
CA VAL A 22 7.17 -14.80 0.45
C VAL A 22 7.95 -15.41 1.62
N ARG A 23 7.53 -16.58 2.10
CA ARG A 23 8.25 -17.34 3.14
C ARG A 23 9.66 -17.75 2.69
N LEU A 24 9.81 -18.27 1.47
CA LEU A 24 11.12 -18.68 0.92
C LEU A 24 12.06 -17.49 0.71
N LEU A 25 11.51 -16.32 0.40
CA LEU A 25 12.27 -15.06 0.37
C LEU A 25 12.71 -14.63 1.79
N GLY A 26 12.21 -15.29 2.82
CA GLY A 26 12.56 -15.03 4.21
C GLY A 26 11.98 -13.72 4.74
N LEU A 27 10.92 -13.20 4.13
CA LEU A 27 10.23 -12.00 4.59
C LEU A 27 9.43 -12.29 5.86
N ASP A 28 9.13 -11.23 6.64
CA ASP A 28 8.46 -11.36 7.92
C ASP A 28 6.93 -11.38 7.78
N GLY A 29 6.40 -10.77 6.71
CA GLY A 29 4.97 -10.62 6.53
C GLY A 29 4.53 -10.49 5.08
N VAL A 30 3.21 -10.36 4.92
CA VAL A 30 2.53 -10.17 3.64
C VAL A 30 1.52 -9.02 3.75
N ASP A 31 1.49 -8.16 2.73
CA ASP A 31 0.38 -7.24 2.50
C ASP A 31 -0.66 -7.98 1.69
N VAL A 32 -1.86 -8.08 2.25
CA VAL A 32 -2.99 -8.76 1.64
C VAL A 32 -3.71 -7.78 0.73
N CYS A 33 -3.55 -7.95 -0.58
CA CYS A 33 -4.13 -7.07 -1.58
C CYS A 33 -5.50 -7.60 -2.04
N LEU A 34 -6.52 -6.76 -1.92
CA LEU A 34 -7.88 -6.99 -2.40
C LEU A 34 -8.17 -5.97 -3.50
N MET A 35 -7.65 -6.23 -4.69
CA MET A 35 -7.75 -5.34 -5.84
C MET A 35 -8.56 -6.01 -6.94
N GLU A 36 -9.70 -5.40 -7.32
CA GLU A 36 -10.58 -5.98 -8.33
C GLU A 36 -9.82 -6.26 -9.64
N ALA A 37 -9.96 -7.49 -10.14
CA ALA A 37 -9.29 -8.02 -11.34
C ALA A 37 -7.74 -7.97 -11.31
N ARG A 38 -7.12 -7.68 -10.17
CA ARG A 38 -5.66 -7.56 -10.04
C ARG A 38 -5.06 -8.53 -9.05
N SER A 39 -5.62 -8.72 -7.86
CA SER A 39 -5.12 -9.66 -6.85
C SER A 39 -5.60 -11.09 -7.08
N SER A 40 -4.85 -12.07 -6.57
CA SER A 40 -5.25 -13.49 -6.61
C SER A 40 -6.39 -13.80 -5.63
N LEU A 41 -6.50 -13.05 -4.53
CA LEU A 41 -7.67 -13.06 -3.67
C LEU A 41 -8.76 -12.18 -4.27
N ARG A 42 -9.94 -12.78 -4.50
CA ARG A 42 -11.05 -12.05 -5.09
C ARG A 42 -11.84 -11.32 -4.01
N LEU A 43 -12.07 -10.04 -4.20
CA LEU A 43 -12.83 -9.21 -3.28
C LEU A 43 -14.26 -9.73 -3.08
N GLU A 44 -14.91 -10.23 -4.15
CA GLU A 44 -16.25 -10.80 -4.08
C GLU A 44 -16.32 -12.08 -3.21
N ASP A 45 -15.30 -12.96 -3.27
CA ASP A 45 -15.23 -14.17 -2.47
C ASP A 45 -15.03 -13.85 -0.98
N VAL A 46 -14.19 -12.86 -0.68
CA VAL A 46 -13.99 -12.35 0.69
C VAL A 46 -15.31 -11.79 1.23
N ARG A 47 -16.03 -10.98 0.46
CA ARG A 47 -17.30 -10.39 0.87
C ARG A 47 -18.44 -11.41 1.02
N ALA A 48 -18.44 -12.47 0.24
CA ALA A 48 -19.43 -13.54 0.34
C ALA A 48 -19.33 -14.33 1.66
N ASP A 49 -18.14 -14.46 2.23
CA ASP A 49 -17.88 -15.18 3.50
C ASP A 49 -16.69 -14.54 4.23
N VAL A 50 -16.90 -13.36 4.80
CA VAL A 50 -15.87 -12.58 5.49
C VAL A 50 -15.19 -13.39 6.59
N ALA A 51 -15.98 -14.07 7.43
CA ALA A 51 -15.43 -14.81 8.57
C ALA A 51 -14.63 -16.05 8.13
N GLY A 52 -15.17 -16.83 7.20
CA GLY A 52 -14.48 -18.02 6.70
C GLY A 52 -13.26 -17.67 5.86
N SER A 53 -13.30 -16.59 5.07
CA SER A 53 -12.15 -16.12 4.30
C SER A 53 -11.03 -15.64 5.21
N ALA A 54 -11.34 -14.88 6.26
CA ALA A 54 -10.35 -14.44 7.24
C ALA A 54 -9.72 -15.63 7.97
N ALA A 55 -10.53 -16.60 8.43
CA ALA A 55 -10.01 -17.77 9.13
C ALA A 55 -9.08 -18.63 8.25
N ARG A 56 -9.46 -18.86 6.99
CA ARG A 56 -8.62 -19.62 6.04
C ARG A 56 -7.30 -18.91 5.77
N LEU A 57 -7.35 -17.59 5.55
CA LEU A 57 -6.15 -16.82 5.26
C LEU A 57 -5.23 -16.73 6.49
N ASP A 58 -5.78 -16.51 7.69
CA ASP A 58 -5.00 -16.50 8.94
C ASP A 58 -4.25 -17.83 9.13
N GLU A 59 -4.90 -18.97 8.92
CA GLU A 59 -4.29 -20.28 8.97
C GLU A 59 -3.15 -20.43 7.96
N GLN A 60 -3.36 -19.97 6.72
CA GLN A 60 -2.36 -20.05 5.66
C GLN A 60 -1.13 -19.18 5.93
N VAL A 61 -1.33 -17.94 6.40
CA VAL A 61 -0.27 -16.99 6.71
C VAL A 61 0.53 -17.46 7.93
N ARG A 62 -0.15 -17.72 9.05
CA ARG A 62 0.51 -18.14 10.30
C ARG A 62 1.13 -19.53 10.20
N GLY A 63 0.51 -20.44 9.45
CA GLY A 63 1.06 -21.77 9.18
C GLY A 63 2.40 -21.75 8.45
N ARG A 64 2.73 -20.61 7.81
CA ARG A 64 4.02 -20.34 7.17
C ARG A 64 4.98 -19.50 8.02
N GLY A 65 4.57 -19.13 9.24
CA GLY A 65 5.34 -18.24 10.12
C GLY A 65 5.39 -16.79 9.63
N LEU A 66 4.44 -16.38 8.77
CA LEU A 66 4.29 -15.01 8.31
C LEU A 66 3.30 -14.23 9.19
N GLU A 67 3.41 -12.91 9.15
CA GLU A 67 2.46 -11.97 9.75
C GLU A 67 1.64 -11.28 8.63
N VAL A 68 0.41 -10.89 8.92
CA VAL A 68 -0.31 -9.94 8.07
C VAL A 68 0.22 -8.55 8.39
N ALA A 69 0.84 -7.91 7.41
CA ALA A 69 1.45 -6.59 7.59
C ALA A 69 0.46 -5.45 7.29
N ASP A 70 -0.39 -5.64 6.29
CA ASP A 70 -1.47 -4.74 5.93
C ASP A 70 -2.59 -5.46 5.18
N VAL A 71 -3.75 -4.82 5.05
CA VAL A 71 -4.80 -5.17 4.09
C VAL A 71 -5.02 -3.96 3.17
N PHE A 72 -4.64 -4.10 1.91
CA PHE A 72 -4.77 -3.02 0.93
C PHE A 72 -5.92 -3.30 -0.04
N VAL A 73 -6.89 -2.37 -0.14
CA VAL A 73 -8.05 -2.54 -1.01
C VAL A 73 -8.17 -1.46 -2.07
N ILE A 74 -8.31 -1.91 -3.33
CA ILE A 74 -8.71 -1.08 -4.48
C ILE A 74 -9.98 -1.71 -5.06
N PRO A 75 -11.16 -1.11 -4.86
CA PRO A 75 -12.45 -1.77 -5.08
C PRO A 75 -12.79 -1.99 -6.55
N TRP A 76 -12.11 -1.32 -7.49
CA TRP A 76 -12.33 -1.43 -8.92
C TRP A 76 -11.06 -1.20 -9.74
N THR A 77 -11.12 -1.48 -11.04
CA THR A 77 -9.98 -1.31 -11.96
C THR A 77 -9.63 0.16 -12.25
N ASP A 78 -10.53 1.08 -11.96
CA ASP A 78 -10.33 2.52 -11.98
C ASP A 78 -10.48 3.10 -10.55
N PHE A 79 -10.14 4.37 -10.37
CA PHE A 79 -10.25 5.05 -9.07
C PHE A 79 -11.57 5.81 -8.90
N ARG A 80 -12.47 5.73 -9.89
CA ARG A 80 -13.78 6.42 -9.90
C ARG A 80 -14.89 5.56 -9.32
N THR A 81 -14.97 4.31 -9.78
CA THR A 81 -15.99 3.36 -9.35
C THR A 81 -15.77 3.02 -7.88
N LEU A 82 -16.81 3.20 -7.07
CA LEU A 82 -16.75 3.02 -5.61
C LEU A 82 -15.73 3.93 -4.89
N ALA A 83 -15.37 5.07 -5.49
CA ALA A 83 -14.51 6.05 -4.81
C ALA A 83 -15.19 6.53 -3.51
N PRO A 84 -14.44 6.70 -2.40
CA PRO A 84 -15.02 7.16 -1.14
C PRO A 84 -15.68 8.54 -1.27
N ASN A 85 -15.19 9.39 -2.15
CA ASN A 85 -15.72 10.72 -2.39
C ASN A 85 -16.55 10.83 -3.68
N HIS A 86 -17.18 9.73 -4.16
CA HIS A 86 -18.01 9.77 -5.35
C HIS A 86 -19.15 10.81 -5.24
N PRO A 87 -19.48 11.63 -6.28
CA PRO A 87 -20.54 12.62 -6.20
C PRO A 87 -21.92 12.00 -5.92
N ASP A 88 -22.21 10.85 -6.52
CA ASP A 88 -23.44 10.11 -6.28
C ASP A 88 -23.46 9.47 -4.89
N ALA A 89 -24.50 9.74 -4.13
CA ALA A 89 -24.68 9.21 -2.78
C ALA A 89 -24.88 7.67 -2.74
N ALA A 90 -25.46 7.08 -3.78
CA ALA A 90 -25.64 5.63 -3.85
C ALA A 90 -24.29 4.93 -4.06
N GLU A 91 -23.41 5.48 -4.88
CA GLU A 91 -22.05 4.99 -5.07
C GLU A 91 -21.24 5.11 -3.77
N ARG A 92 -21.35 6.23 -3.03
CA ARG A 92 -20.71 6.35 -1.72
C ARG A 92 -21.22 5.33 -0.72
N ALA A 93 -22.54 5.08 -0.70
CA ALA A 93 -23.13 4.07 0.18
C ALA A 93 -22.64 2.65 -0.16
N ALA A 94 -22.53 2.32 -1.45
CA ALA A 94 -21.97 1.05 -1.90
C ALA A 94 -20.48 0.91 -1.52
N SER A 95 -19.71 1.99 -1.70
CA SER A 95 -18.31 2.07 -1.28
C SER A 95 -18.15 1.89 0.24
N ALA A 96 -19.03 2.50 1.03
CA ALA A 96 -19.02 2.36 2.48
C ALA A 96 -19.35 0.94 2.91
N ALA A 97 -20.34 0.29 2.29
CA ALA A 97 -20.69 -1.11 2.58
C ALA A 97 -19.53 -2.07 2.27
N LEU A 98 -18.86 -1.88 1.12
CA LEU A 98 -17.65 -2.64 0.79
C LEU A 98 -16.54 -2.42 1.82
N PHE A 99 -16.32 -1.16 2.21
CA PHE A 99 -15.31 -0.82 3.22
C PHE A 99 -15.58 -1.53 4.55
N GLU A 100 -16.84 -1.57 5.02
CA GLU A 100 -17.23 -2.27 6.26
C GLU A 100 -16.95 -3.78 6.19
N ASP A 101 -17.26 -4.43 5.05
CA ASP A 101 -16.97 -5.85 4.84
C ASP A 101 -15.46 -6.15 4.91
N VAL A 102 -14.64 -5.32 4.23
CA VAL A 102 -13.17 -5.49 4.24
C VAL A 102 -12.56 -5.12 5.58
N LEU A 103 -13.12 -4.12 6.27
CA LEU A 103 -12.68 -3.77 7.61
C LEU A 103 -12.94 -4.90 8.61
N ASP A 104 -14.10 -5.56 8.53
CA ASP A 104 -14.38 -6.75 9.34
C ASP A 104 -13.43 -7.91 9.01
N PHE A 105 -13.06 -8.08 7.74
CA PHE A 105 -12.06 -9.05 7.32
C PHE A 105 -10.69 -8.73 7.92
N ALA A 106 -10.21 -7.49 7.80
CA ALA A 106 -8.93 -7.04 8.36
C ALA A 106 -8.87 -7.21 9.89
N ALA A 107 -9.95 -6.84 10.58
CA ALA A 107 -10.04 -7.01 12.03
C ALA A 107 -9.98 -8.48 12.45
N ARG A 108 -10.65 -9.39 11.72
CA ARG A 108 -10.62 -10.84 11.98
C ARG A 108 -9.28 -11.49 11.70
N LEU A 109 -8.53 -10.98 10.72
CA LEU A 109 -7.15 -11.36 10.44
C LEU A 109 -6.18 -10.89 11.54
N GLY A 110 -6.59 -9.95 12.37
CA GLY A 110 -5.69 -9.27 13.30
C GLY A 110 -4.67 -8.40 12.58
N ALA A 111 -5.03 -7.86 11.41
CA ALA A 111 -4.19 -6.94 10.67
C ALA A 111 -3.95 -5.66 11.49
N PRO A 112 -2.70 -5.14 11.54
CA PRO A 112 -2.40 -3.91 12.28
C PRO A 112 -3.06 -2.67 11.67
N GLY A 113 -3.41 -2.75 10.39
CA GLY A 113 -4.09 -1.69 9.68
C GLY A 113 -4.63 -2.09 8.32
N MET A 114 -5.28 -1.12 7.69
CA MET A 114 -5.89 -1.24 6.38
C MET A 114 -5.56 0.01 5.55
N THR A 115 -5.20 -0.21 4.29
CA THR A 115 -4.93 0.84 3.31
C THR A 115 -6.06 0.93 2.29
N ILE A 116 -6.47 2.17 1.98
CA ILE A 116 -7.40 2.48 0.89
C ILE A 116 -6.89 3.66 0.05
N LEU A 117 -7.47 3.88 -1.13
CA LEU A 117 -7.25 5.12 -1.86
C LEU A 117 -8.16 6.24 -1.32
N PRO A 118 -7.66 7.50 -1.25
CA PRO A 118 -8.39 8.60 -0.60
C PRO A 118 -9.54 9.19 -1.44
N GLY A 119 -9.77 8.71 -2.67
CA GLY A 119 -10.67 9.31 -3.64
C GLY A 119 -9.94 10.10 -4.71
N ILE A 120 -10.68 10.84 -5.53
CA ILE A 120 -10.17 11.57 -6.70
C ILE A 120 -10.73 12.99 -6.77
N ASP A 121 -10.09 13.85 -7.56
CA ASP A 121 -10.70 15.10 -8.02
C ASP A 121 -11.73 14.81 -9.13
N TRP A 122 -12.94 15.35 -8.99
CA TRP A 122 -14.03 15.16 -9.96
C TRP A 122 -14.11 16.33 -10.94
N GLU A 123 -14.23 16.02 -12.23
CA GLU A 123 -14.13 17.00 -13.32
C GLU A 123 -15.16 18.14 -13.29
N HIS A 124 -16.32 17.91 -12.68
CA HIS A 124 -17.43 18.87 -12.64
C HIS A 124 -17.55 19.58 -11.29
N GLU A 125 -16.54 19.50 -10.46
CA GLU A 125 -16.48 20.07 -9.13
C GLU A 125 -15.19 20.86 -8.92
N THR A 126 -15.16 21.69 -7.88
CA THR A 126 -13.88 22.28 -7.47
C THR A 126 -13.05 21.22 -6.75
N PRO A 127 -11.71 21.27 -6.82
CA PRO A 127 -10.84 20.40 -6.03
C PRO A 127 -11.12 20.48 -4.52
N GLU A 128 -11.60 21.65 -4.06
CA GLU A 128 -11.99 21.86 -2.67
C GLU A 128 -13.26 21.07 -2.28
N ASP A 129 -14.28 21.04 -3.14
CA ASP A 129 -15.50 20.26 -2.89
C ASP A 129 -15.21 18.75 -2.88
N SER A 130 -14.39 18.29 -3.81
CA SER A 130 -13.96 16.89 -3.86
C SER A 130 -13.15 16.50 -2.61
N LEU A 131 -12.26 17.39 -2.15
CA LEU A 131 -11.45 17.18 -0.95
C LEU A 131 -12.30 17.20 0.32
N ALA A 132 -13.23 18.15 0.45
CA ALA A 132 -14.12 18.24 1.61
C ALA A 132 -14.98 16.96 1.75
N ARG A 133 -15.55 16.48 0.63
CA ARG A 133 -16.32 15.22 0.64
C ARG A 133 -15.45 14.00 0.95
N ALA A 134 -14.21 13.95 0.45
CA ALA A 134 -13.26 12.90 0.81
C ALA A 134 -12.97 12.92 2.32
N ALA A 135 -12.70 14.10 2.89
CA ALA A 135 -12.42 14.25 4.30
C ALA A 135 -13.60 13.81 5.19
N ASP A 136 -14.83 14.19 4.83
CA ASP A 136 -16.04 13.78 5.55
C ASP A 136 -16.22 12.27 5.57
N GLU A 137 -15.99 11.61 4.44
CA GLU A 137 -16.14 10.16 4.33
C GLU A 137 -15.00 9.41 5.01
N LEU A 138 -13.76 9.86 4.83
CA LEU A 138 -12.59 9.27 5.47
C LEU A 138 -12.65 9.41 7.00
N GLY A 139 -13.20 10.53 7.52
CA GLY A 139 -13.43 10.68 8.96
C GLY A 139 -14.34 9.60 9.53
N ARG A 140 -15.45 9.30 8.85
CA ARG A 140 -16.34 8.18 9.25
C ARG A 140 -15.64 6.83 9.21
N ARG A 141 -14.80 6.59 8.19
CA ARG A 141 -14.03 5.35 8.05
C ARG A 141 -12.94 5.22 9.12
N VAL A 142 -12.28 6.29 9.49
CA VAL A 142 -11.31 6.31 10.61
C VAL A 142 -11.99 5.91 11.91
N ASP A 143 -13.18 6.47 12.20
CA ASP A 143 -13.93 6.13 13.41
C ASP A 143 -14.38 4.65 13.42
N ALA A 144 -14.85 4.14 12.28
CA ALA A 144 -15.25 2.75 12.12
C ALA A 144 -14.06 1.78 12.30
N ALA A 145 -12.90 2.12 11.73
CA ALA A 145 -11.67 1.34 11.85
C ALA A 145 -11.15 1.30 13.29
N ARG A 146 -11.11 2.49 13.94
CA ARG A 146 -10.73 2.61 15.35
C ARG A 146 -11.62 1.78 16.27
N ALA A 147 -12.93 1.75 16.02
CA ALA A 147 -13.88 0.95 16.80
C ALA A 147 -13.60 -0.57 16.71
N ARG A 148 -12.90 -1.02 15.67
CA ARG A 148 -12.50 -2.42 15.46
C ARG A 148 -11.04 -2.71 15.78
N GLY A 149 -10.29 -1.72 16.28
CA GLY A 149 -8.87 -1.85 16.60
C GLY A 149 -7.97 -1.92 15.36
N VAL A 150 -8.44 -1.48 14.20
CA VAL A 150 -7.69 -1.39 12.95
C VAL A 150 -7.28 0.06 12.70
N ARG A 151 -6.03 0.32 12.33
CA ARG A 151 -5.55 1.64 11.93
C ARG A 151 -5.84 1.85 10.45
N LEU A 152 -6.48 2.98 10.10
CA LEU A 152 -6.78 3.30 8.70
C LEU A 152 -5.72 4.23 8.13
N SER A 153 -5.15 3.86 6.99
CA SER A 153 -4.30 4.72 6.18
C SER A 153 -4.83 4.89 4.76
N VAL A 154 -4.43 5.98 4.14
CA VAL A 154 -4.58 6.18 2.71
C VAL A 154 -3.22 6.20 2.04
N GLU A 155 -3.16 5.71 0.80
CA GLU A 155 -1.97 5.87 -0.02
C GLU A 155 -2.09 7.17 -0.83
N PRO A 156 -1.14 8.12 -0.70
CA PRO A 156 -1.03 9.30 -1.56
C PRO A 156 -0.61 8.90 -2.98
N HIS A 157 -1.54 8.31 -3.70
CA HIS A 157 -1.33 7.66 -4.99
C HIS A 157 -1.41 8.65 -6.16
N LEU A 158 -0.60 8.42 -7.20
CA LEU A 158 -0.76 9.12 -8.49
C LEU A 158 -2.21 8.94 -9.01
N GLY A 159 -2.86 10.03 -9.39
CA GLY A 159 -4.25 10.01 -9.83
C GLY A 159 -5.30 10.06 -8.72
N SER A 160 -4.89 10.00 -7.45
CA SER A 160 -5.78 10.23 -6.32
C SER A 160 -5.97 11.72 -6.02
N ILE A 161 -6.80 12.03 -5.03
CA ILE A 161 -7.03 13.41 -4.55
C ILE A 161 -5.82 13.98 -3.80
N ALA A 162 -4.89 13.14 -3.38
CA ALA A 162 -3.70 13.49 -2.61
C ALA A 162 -2.39 13.08 -3.32
N PRO A 163 -2.14 13.48 -4.59
CA PRO A 163 -1.01 12.96 -5.36
C PRO A 163 0.33 13.65 -5.03
N THR A 164 0.33 14.66 -4.17
CA THR A 164 1.53 15.42 -3.77
C THR A 164 1.63 15.51 -2.25
N PRO A 165 2.82 15.73 -1.67
CA PRO A 165 2.99 15.90 -0.23
C PRO A 165 2.09 16.98 0.36
N ALA A 166 1.97 18.13 -0.30
CA ALA A 166 1.12 19.23 0.14
C ALA A 166 -0.36 18.84 0.20
N ARG A 167 -0.86 18.09 -0.80
CA ARG A 167 -2.25 17.59 -0.83
C ARG A 167 -2.49 16.52 0.23
N ALA A 168 -1.51 15.64 0.47
CA ALA A 168 -1.58 14.65 1.54
C ALA A 168 -1.65 15.31 2.91
N LEU A 169 -0.81 16.30 3.21
CA LEU A 169 -0.85 17.07 4.45
C LEU A 169 -2.19 17.79 4.63
N ALA A 170 -2.70 18.44 3.58
CA ALA A 170 -4.00 19.11 3.62
C ALA A 170 -5.17 18.15 3.93
N LEU A 171 -5.09 16.90 3.46
CA LEU A 171 -6.07 15.86 3.79
C LEU A 171 -5.94 15.41 5.26
N LEU A 172 -4.72 15.18 5.74
CA LEU A 172 -4.46 14.78 7.12
C LEU A 172 -4.92 15.84 8.14
N GLU A 173 -4.73 17.13 7.84
CA GLU A 173 -5.22 18.23 8.67
C GLU A 173 -6.75 18.21 8.82
N ARG A 174 -7.48 17.73 7.81
CA ARG A 174 -8.95 17.66 7.80
C ARG A 174 -9.51 16.38 8.42
N VAL A 175 -8.70 15.32 8.51
CA VAL A 175 -9.14 14.01 8.98
C VAL A 175 -8.29 13.55 10.15
N PRO A 176 -8.60 14.01 11.38
CA PRO A 176 -7.85 13.60 12.57
C PRO A 176 -7.85 12.08 12.77
N GLY A 177 -6.66 11.51 12.91
CA GLY A 177 -6.47 10.08 13.10
C GLY A 177 -6.36 9.26 11.80
N LEU A 178 -6.43 9.90 10.63
CA LEU A 178 -6.04 9.29 9.37
C LEU A 178 -4.50 9.20 9.32
N GLU A 179 -4.00 8.11 8.78
CA GLU A 179 -2.57 7.86 8.60
C GLU A 179 -2.24 7.60 7.13
N LEU A 180 -0.96 7.39 6.83
CA LEU A 180 -0.51 7.15 5.46
C LEU A 180 0.09 5.76 5.29
N THR A 181 -0.14 5.19 4.12
CA THR A 181 0.73 4.19 3.50
C THR A 181 1.63 4.95 2.56
N LEU A 182 2.91 5.05 2.92
CA LEU A 182 3.86 5.93 2.24
C LEU A 182 4.62 5.14 1.17
N ASP A 183 4.38 5.45 -0.10
CA ASP A 183 5.14 4.95 -1.25
C ASP A 183 5.86 6.10 -1.96
N TYR A 184 7.18 6.14 -1.85
CA TYR A 184 8.02 7.15 -2.50
C TYR A 184 7.93 7.11 -4.02
N SER A 185 7.59 5.97 -4.61
CA SER A 185 7.55 5.81 -6.07
C SER A 185 6.57 6.75 -6.75
N HIS A 186 5.42 7.02 -6.12
CA HIS A 186 4.40 7.93 -6.64
C HIS A 186 4.88 9.37 -6.75
N PHE A 187 5.72 9.81 -5.84
CA PHE A 187 6.27 11.16 -5.83
C PHE A 187 7.47 11.28 -6.76
N VAL A 188 8.38 10.30 -6.71
CA VAL A 188 9.58 10.27 -7.57
C VAL A 188 9.19 10.15 -9.05
N TYR A 189 8.15 9.40 -9.38
CA TYR A 189 7.56 9.37 -10.73
C TYR A 189 7.24 10.77 -11.26
N GLN A 190 6.64 11.60 -10.42
CA GLN A 190 6.26 12.99 -10.75
C GLN A 190 7.45 13.97 -10.76
N GLY A 191 8.62 13.52 -10.34
CA GLY A 191 9.81 14.39 -10.21
C GLY A 191 9.79 15.25 -8.94
N ILE A 192 8.97 14.90 -7.95
CA ILE A 192 8.95 15.56 -6.65
C ILE A 192 10.18 15.13 -5.86
N ALA A 193 10.85 16.10 -5.23
CA ALA A 193 12.05 15.82 -4.45
C ALA A 193 11.74 14.98 -3.20
N GLU A 194 12.57 13.99 -2.90
CA GLU A 194 12.38 13.13 -1.73
C GLU A 194 12.34 13.94 -0.42
N SER A 195 13.07 15.04 -0.32
CA SER A 195 13.01 15.95 0.84
C SER A 195 11.62 16.56 1.10
N GLU A 196 10.78 16.66 0.08
CA GLU A 196 9.37 17.07 0.25
C GLU A 196 8.52 15.91 0.78
N VAL A 197 8.84 14.67 0.38
CA VAL A 197 8.15 13.46 0.83
C VAL A 197 8.46 13.14 2.28
N GLU A 198 9.66 13.46 2.76
CA GLU A 198 10.10 13.24 4.14
C GLU A 198 9.17 13.86 5.19
N ALA A 199 8.50 14.98 4.84
CA ALA A 199 7.51 15.62 5.71
C ALA A 199 6.29 14.74 6.02
N LEU A 200 6.06 13.68 5.25
CA LEU A 200 4.98 12.72 5.44
C LEU A 200 5.34 11.56 6.38
N ALA A 201 6.61 11.33 6.63
CA ALA A 201 7.07 10.19 7.43
C ALA A 201 6.44 10.10 8.84
N PRO A 202 6.22 11.22 9.58
CA PRO A 202 5.55 11.18 10.89
C PRO A 202 4.12 10.64 10.86
N PHE A 203 3.51 10.58 9.68
CA PHE A 203 2.15 10.08 9.49
C PHE A 203 2.12 8.67 8.88
N ALA A 204 3.27 8.07 8.59
CA ALA A 204 3.35 6.74 8.04
C ALA A 204 2.93 5.68 9.06
N ARG A 205 1.91 4.90 8.71
CA ARG A 205 1.53 3.68 9.43
C ARG A 205 2.09 2.44 8.73
N HIS A 206 2.14 2.48 7.42
CA HIS A 206 2.69 1.46 6.55
C HIS A 206 3.58 2.13 5.49
N CYS A 207 4.49 1.37 4.90
CA CYS A 207 5.36 1.87 3.86
C CYS A 207 5.44 0.85 2.73
N HIS A 208 5.22 1.30 1.49
CA HIS A 208 5.53 0.51 0.30
C HIS A 208 6.87 0.93 -0.29
N ALA A 209 7.59 -0.02 -0.86
CA ALA A 209 8.89 0.22 -1.47
C ALA A 209 9.06 -0.56 -2.76
N ARG A 210 9.40 0.17 -3.82
CA ARG A 210 9.85 -0.35 -5.12
C ARG A 210 10.80 0.64 -5.77
N GLY A 211 11.62 0.18 -6.71
CA GLY A 211 12.45 1.09 -7.51
C GLY A 211 11.60 1.97 -8.41
N ALA A 212 11.90 3.28 -8.45
CA ALA A 212 11.24 4.24 -9.33
C ALA A 212 12.19 5.34 -9.79
N ARG A 213 11.81 6.06 -10.85
CA ARG A 213 12.44 7.30 -11.30
C ARG A 213 11.42 8.17 -12.01
N GLN A 214 11.74 9.42 -12.27
CA GLN A 214 10.83 10.32 -12.97
C GLN A 214 10.36 9.72 -14.30
N GLY A 215 9.04 9.70 -14.50
CA GLY A 215 8.38 9.11 -15.66
C GLY A 215 8.40 7.58 -15.71
N ARG A 216 8.83 6.90 -14.63
CA ARG A 216 8.78 5.44 -14.49
C ARG A 216 8.35 5.08 -13.07
N MET A 217 7.10 4.68 -12.94
CA MET A 217 6.48 4.32 -11.66
C MET A 217 7.18 3.12 -11.02
N GLN A 218 7.59 2.15 -11.84
CA GLN A 218 8.37 1.00 -11.43
C GLN A 218 9.60 0.89 -12.32
N ALA A 219 10.78 0.83 -11.72
CA ALA A 219 12.05 0.72 -12.41
C ALA A 219 12.93 -0.34 -11.74
N PRO A 220 13.84 -0.99 -12.48
CA PRO A 220 14.87 -1.82 -11.87
C PRO A 220 15.62 -1.04 -10.79
N LEU A 221 15.97 -1.71 -9.69
CA LEU A 221 16.62 -1.08 -8.54
C LEU A 221 17.88 -0.27 -8.93
N ARG A 222 18.66 -0.77 -9.90
CA ARG A 222 19.85 -0.07 -10.44
C ARG A 222 19.54 1.25 -11.17
N GLU A 223 18.29 1.44 -11.61
CA GLU A 223 17.81 2.64 -12.28
C GLU A 223 17.00 3.56 -11.34
N SER A 224 16.67 3.04 -10.18
CA SER A 224 15.91 3.79 -9.17
C SER A 224 16.64 5.07 -8.78
N ARG A 225 15.84 6.10 -8.51
CA ARG A 225 16.30 7.37 -7.95
C ARG A 225 15.93 7.55 -6.49
N ILE A 226 15.23 6.57 -5.91
CA ILE A 226 14.92 6.57 -4.48
C ILE A 226 16.18 6.24 -3.69
N ASP A 227 16.53 7.09 -2.74
CA ASP A 227 17.56 6.84 -1.75
C ASP A 227 16.96 6.02 -0.60
N PHE A 228 17.00 4.69 -0.73
CA PHE A 228 16.42 3.78 0.26
C PHE A 228 17.11 3.85 1.62
N GLU A 229 18.40 4.17 1.66
CA GLU A 229 19.13 4.37 2.91
C GLU A 229 18.58 5.60 3.65
N ARG A 230 18.40 6.71 2.93
CA ARG A 230 17.81 7.94 3.48
C ARG A 230 16.35 7.74 3.86
N MET A 231 15.56 7.03 3.04
CA MET A 231 14.17 6.68 3.36
C MET A 231 14.09 5.94 4.70
N VAL A 232 14.95 4.96 4.93
CA VAL A 232 15.01 4.22 6.21
C VAL A 232 15.38 5.14 7.36
N ASP A 233 16.41 6.00 7.20
CA ASP A 233 16.80 6.96 8.26
C ASP A 233 15.64 7.90 8.62
N VAL A 234 14.91 8.41 7.63
CA VAL A 234 13.75 9.30 7.83
C VAL A 234 12.61 8.58 8.56
N LEU A 235 12.35 7.31 8.23
CA LEU A 235 11.34 6.52 8.91
C LEU A 235 11.76 6.22 10.37
N GLU A 236 13.06 5.93 10.62
CA GLU A 236 13.59 5.73 11.96
C GLU A 236 13.52 7.03 12.79
N ASP A 237 13.88 8.17 12.22
CA ASP A 237 13.78 9.50 12.84
C ASP A 237 12.32 9.88 13.18
N ALA A 238 11.33 9.30 12.48
CA ALA A 238 9.91 9.44 12.74
C ALA A 238 9.34 8.37 13.68
N ASP A 239 10.19 7.59 14.38
CA ASP A 239 9.80 6.48 15.26
C ASP A 239 8.94 5.41 14.57
N TYR A 240 9.11 5.22 13.24
CA TYR A 240 8.41 4.19 12.50
C TYR A 240 8.98 2.80 12.80
N ASP A 241 8.17 1.91 13.32
CA ASP A 241 8.53 0.53 13.69
C ASP A 241 7.75 -0.55 12.91
N GLY A 242 6.95 -0.13 11.92
CA GLY A 242 6.08 -0.98 11.12
C GLY A 242 6.79 -1.84 10.08
N PHE A 243 6.04 -2.23 9.06
CA PHE A 243 6.54 -3.00 7.92
C PHE A 243 6.89 -2.09 6.74
N VAL A 244 7.95 -2.46 6.03
CA VAL A 244 8.20 -1.99 4.67
C VAL A 244 7.79 -3.11 3.71
N GLY A 245 6.66 -2.92 3.03
CA GLY A 245 6.09 -3.83 2.03
C GLY A 245 6.80 -3.66 0.69
N LEU A 246 7.43 -4.71 0.19
CA LEU A 246 8.03 -4.72 -1.16
C LEU A 246 6.91 -4.90 -2.18
N GLU A 247 6.74 -3.92 -3.07
CA GLU A 247 5.57 -3.84 -3.95
C GLU A 247 5.98 -3.66 -5.44
N TYR A 248 6.75 -4.58 -5.98
CA TYR A 248 6.92 -4.68 -7.43
C TYR A 248 5.69 -5.36 -8.02
N VAL A 249 4.86 -4.61 -8.76
CA VAL A 249 3.60 -5.11 -9.32
C VAL A 249 3.76 -5.57 -10.78
N TRP A 250 2.90 -6.51 -11.23
CA TRP A 250 2.86 -6.97 -12.62
C TRP A 250 1.63 -6.44 -13.34
N LEU A 251 1.68 -5.16 -13.69
CA LEU A 251 0.61 -4.43 -14.38
C LEU A 251 1.18 -3.67 -15.57
N ASP A 252 0.38 -3.52 -16.63
CA ASP A 252 0.73 -2.68 -17.79
C ASP A 252 0.57 -1.18 -17.50
N TRP A 253 -0.14 -0.84 -16.42
CA TRP A 253 -0.27 0.53 -15.95
C TRP A 253 1.11 1.14 -15.66
N GLU A 254 1.38 2.29 -16.26
CA GLU A 254 2.67 3.01 -16.15
C GLU A 254 3.90 2.11 -16.39
N HIS A 255 3.73 1.07 -17.22
CA HIS A 255 4.79 0.12 -17.59
C HIS A 255 5.39 -0.67 -16.41
N CYS A 256 4.59 -0.94 -15.37
CA CYS A 256 5.08 -1.69 -14.21
C CYS A 256 5.41 -3.15 -14.51
N ASN A 257 4.92 -3.70 -15.64
CA ASN A 257 5.24 -5.07 -16.09
C ASN A 257 6.58 -5.20 -16.84
N GLU A 258 7.41 -4.17 -16.87
CA GLU A 258 8.72 -4.19 -17.56
C GLU A 258 9.91 -4.52 -16.64
N CYS A 259 9.65 -4.83 -15.36
CA CYS A 259 10.66 -5.30 -14.41
C CYS A 259 10.49 -6.79 -14.10
N ASP A 260 11.56 -7.47 -13.77
CA ASP A 260 11.50 -8.81 -13.17
C ASP A 260 11.18 -8.67 -11.68
N ASN A 261 9.91 -8.85 -11.32
CA ASN A 261 9.43 -8.63 -9.96
C ASN A 261 10.19 -9.47 -8.93
N LEU A 262 10.53 -10.72 -9.26
CA LEU A 262 11.23 -11.60 -8.30
C LEU A 262 12.66 -11.12 -8.03
N SER A 263 13.42 -10.85 -9.10
CA SER A 263 14.80 -10.38 -8.96
C SER A 263 14.87 -9.03 -8.26
N GLU A 264 14.00 -8.10 -8.62
CA GLU A 264 13.97 -6.75 -8.03
C GLU A 264 13.52 -6.79 -6.56
N THR A 265 12.54 -7.64 -6.21
CA THR A 265 12.15 -7.87 -4.82
C THR A 265 13.31 -8.41 -3.99
N ILE A 266 14.08 -9.38 -4.52
CA ILE A 266 15.27 -9.93 -3.84
C ILE A 266 16.33 -8.85 -3.62
N LEU A 267 16.64 -8.07 -4.65
CA LEU A 267 17.66 -7.01 -4.58
C LEU A 267 17.29 -5.93 -3.57
N LEU A 268 16.04 -5.46 -3.59
CA LEU A 268 15.57 -4.44 -2.66
C LEU A 268 15.49 -4.98 -1.23
N ARG A 269 14.98 -6.22 -1.03
CA ARG A 269 15.03 -6.90 0.27
C ARG A 269 16.44 -6.92 0.85
N ASP A 270 17.42 -7.33 0.05
CA ASP A 270 18.80 -7.47 0.50
C ASP A 270 19.43 -6.11 0.82
N ARG A 271 19.10 -5.07 0.04
CA ARG A 271 19.50 -3.69 0.30
C ARG A 271 18.95 -3.19 1.64
N LEU A 272 17.66 -3.32 1.87
CA LEU A 272 17.02 -2.88 3.11
C LEU A 272 17.54 -3.67 4.33
N ARG A 273 17.74 -4.97 4.20
CA ARG A 273 18.35 -5.79 5.27
C ARG A 273 19.77 -5.35 5.63
N GLN A 274 20.58 -5.00 4.64
CA GLN A 274 21.93 -4.46 4.92
C GLN A 274 21.83 -3.14 5.68
N LYS A 275 20.91 -2.25 5.27
CA LYS A 275 20.66 -0.99 5.97
C LYS A 275 20.19 -1.21 7.39
N PHE A 276 19.21 -2.07 7.65
CA PHE A 276 18.74 -2.41 9.00
C PHE A 276 19.84 -3.02 9.88
N ALA A 277 20.81 -3.70 9.27
CA ALA A 277 21.98 -4.24 9.97
C ALA A 277 23.14 -3.25 10.12
N GLY A 278 22.97 -1.98 9.75
CA GLY A 278 24.01 -0.94 9.77
C GLY A 278 25.18 -1.22 8.82
N ARG A 279 24.92 -1.91 7.71
CA ARG A 279 25.93 -2.30 6.73
C ARG A 279 25.70 -1.60 5.40
N GLU A 280 26.79 -1.29 4.70
CA GLU A 280 26.74 -0.78 3.33
C GLU A 280 26.27 -1.87 2.36
N TRP A 281 25.28 -1.55 1.51
CA TRP A 281 24.84 -2.45 0.46
C TRP A 281 25.62 -2.22 -0.83
N ARG A 282 25.91 -3.33 -1.52
CA ARG A 282 26.55 -3.31 -2.86
C ARG A 282 25.81 -4.24 -3.79
N TYR A 283 25.67 -3.82 -5.03
CA TYR A 283 25.12 -4.70 -6.05
C TYR A 283 25.90 -6.00 -6.12
N PRO A 284 25.22 -7.15 -6.26
CA PRO A 284 25.89 -8.40 -6.54
C PRO A 284 26.73 -8.28 -7.82
N GLU A 285 27.98 -8.77 -7.78
CA GLU A 285 28.77 -8.87 -8.99
C GLU A 285 28.07 -9.83 -9.95
N MET A 286 27.76 -9.37 -11.16
CA MET A 286 27.26 -10.26 -12.19
C MET A 286 28.38 -11.21 -12.61
N VAL A 287 28.21 -12.49 -12.30
CA VAL A 287 29.07 -13.54 -12.88
C VAL A 287 28.62 -13.71 -14.33
N VAL A 288 29.44 -13.23 -15.28
CA VAL A 288 29.24 -13.37 -16.72
C VAL A 288 29.77 -14.73 -17.16
#